data_beff61679598f9306343d03a13582b6e
#
_entry.id   beff61679598f9306343d03a13582b6e
#
_cell.length_a   1.000
_cell.length_b   1.000
_cell.length_c   1.000
_cell.angle_alpha   90.00
_cell.angle_beta   90.00
_cell.angle_gamma   90.00
#
_symmetry.space_group_name_H-M   'P 1'
#
loop_
_entity.id
_entity.type
_entity.pdbx_description
1 polymer ?
#
loop_
_entity_poly.entity_id
_entity_poly.type
_entity_poly.pdbx_seq_one_letter_code
_entity_poly.pdbx_strand_id
1 'polypeptide(L)'
;VGANGAGKSTLLKIIVGALKPDAGTILWNGKAVDGTFLSEHVGYVPQENPLFEDLTVKDNLELWYANDKARLQKDLEDGWLFYFGMHKIYKKPVKKLSGGMKKRLSICCALAGDPDVLVMDEPGAALDLMAKNEILRLIKDFTRKGKSVIITSHEMSEITFCDSLYGIRDGCTVTLDKEINGFELTEWIQG
;
A
#
# COMPACT_ATOMS: atom_id res chain seq x y z
N VAL A 1 3.31 10.76 7.85
CA VAL A 1 2.38 11.90 7.83
C VAL A 1 3.07 13.15 7.30
N GLY A 2 2.35 14.25 7.01
CA GLY A 2 2.87 15.54 6.53
C GLY A 2 1.87 16.27 5.65
N ALA A 3 2.06 17.55 5.43
CA ALA A 3 1.19 18.41 4.62
C ALA A 3 1.07 17.89 3.17
N ASN A 4 0.03 18.37 2.46
CA ASN A 4 -0.08 18.11 1.03
C ASN A 4 1.11 18.78 0.30
N GLY A 5 1.74 18.03 -0.59
CA GLY A 5 2.95 18.50 -1.27
C GLY A 5 4.27 18.36 -0.49
N ALA A 6 4.27 17.88 0.77
CA ALA A 6 5.48 17.68 1.57
C ALA A 6 6.45 16.60 1.02
N GLY A 7 6.05 15.84 -0.01
CA GLY A 7 6.90 14.82 -0.62
C GLY A 7 6.60 13.38 -0.19
N LYS A 8 5.50 13.11 0.55
CA LYS A 8 5.12 11.76 1.00
C LYS A 8 5.12 10.72 -0.14
N SER A 9 4.33 10.96 -1.18
CA SER A 9 4.24 10.05 -2.33
C SER A 9 5.54 9.94 -3.12
N THR A 10 6.35 11.01 -3.16
CA THR A 10 7.69 10.98 -3.77
C THR A 10 8.61 10.06 -3.00
N LEU A 11 8.64 10.17 -1.66
CA LEU A 11 9.42 9.28 -0.80
C LEU A 11 8.97 7.82 -0.98
N LEU A 12 7.64 7.56 -0.99
CA LEU A 12 7.14 6.20 -1.22
C LEU A 12 7.59 5.65 -2.58
N LYS A 13 7.51 6.45 -3.66
CA LYS A 13 7.97 6.04 -5.00
C LYS A 13 9.46 5.72 -5.04
N ILE A 14 10.28 6.41 -4.26
CA ILE A 14 11.70 6.10 -4.10
C ILE A 14 11.86 4.77 -3.35
N ILE A 15 11.18 4.59 -2.22
CA ILE A 15 11.23 3.37 -1.40
C ILE A 15 10.85 2.12 -2.20
N VAL A 16 9.88 2.23 -3.10
CA VAL A 16 9.45 1.09 -3.94
C VAL A 16 10.27 0.92 -5.22
N GLY A 17 11.28 1.75 -5.45
CA GLY A 17 12.12 1.71 -6.64
C GLY A 17 11.48 2.27 -7.91
N ALA A 18 10.27 2.85 -7.83
CA ALA A 18 9.59 3.46 -8.96
C ALA A 18 10.18 4.82 -9.37
N LEU A 19 10.92 5.46 -8.48
CA LEU A 19 11.65 6.71 -8.71
C LEU A 19 13.08 6.55 -8.19
N LYS A 20 14.05 6.90 -9.02
CA LYS A 20 15.46 6.92 -8.60
C LYS A 20 15.73 8.17 -7.77
N PRO A 21 16.37 8.07 -6.59
CA PRO A 21 16.79 9.24 -5.82
C PRO A 21 17.94 9.97 -6.54
N ASP A 22 17.97 11.30 -6.44
CA ASP A 22 19.05 12.12 -6.98
C ASP A 22 20.37 11.86 -6.24
N ALA A 23 20.29 11.57 -4.94
CA ALA A 23 21.43 11.24 -4.08
C ALA A 23 21.00 10.27 -2.96
N GLY A 24 21.98 9.65 -2.32
CA GLY A 24 21.74 8.72 -1.22
C GLY A 24 21.61 7.26 -1.68
N THR A 25 21.32 6.39 -0.74
CA THR A 25 21.26 4.94 -0.95
C THR A 25 20.13 4.33 -0.16
N ILE A 26 19.40 3.40 -0.75
CA ILE A 26 18.40 2.59 -0.05
C ILE A 26 19.10 1.35 0.52
N LEU A 27 18.90 1.12 1.80
CA LEU A 27 19.47 -0.03 2.48
C LEU A 27 18.35 -1.02 2.88
N TRP A 28 18.57 -2.29 2.58
CA TRP A 28 17.75 -3.41 3.03
C TRP A 28 18.59 -4.29 3.95
N ASN A 29 18.22 -4.35 5.23
CA ASN A 29 19.00 -5.04 6.26
C ASN A 29 20.50 -4.63 6.25
N GLY A 30 20.77 -3.33 6.10
CA GLY A 30 22.12 -2.76 6.08
C GLY A 30 22.89 -2.93 4.77
N LYS A 31 22.32 -3.55 3.75
CA LYS A 31 22.95 -3.72 2.42
C LYS A 31 22.29 -2.80 1.39
N ALA A 32 23.10 -2.16 0.55
CA ALA A 32 22.59 -1.34 -0.55
C ALA A 32 21.82 -2.20 -1.56
N VAL A 33 20.66 -1.72 -1.96
CA VAL A 33 19.78 -2.39 -2.94
C VAL A 33 19.39 -1.43 -4.05
N ASP A 34 19.02 -1.99 -5.19
CA ASP A 34 18.58 -1.26 -6.38
C ASP A 34 17.06 -1.40 -6.63
N GLY A 35 16.58 -0.74 -7.67
CA GLY A 35 15.17 -0.78 -8.05
C GLY A 35 14.68 -2.18 -8.46
N THR A 36 15.54 -3.02 -9.01
CA THR A 36 15.19 -4.40 -9.40
C THR A 36 14.88 -5.22 -8.15
N PHE A 37 15.76 -5.19 -7.17
CA PHE A 37 15.56 -5.84 -5.88
C PHE A 37 14.24 -5.34 -5.22
N LEU A 38 14.04 -4.02 -5.20
CA LEU A 38 12.84 -3.43 -4.58
C LEU A 38 11.55 -3.88 -5.30
N SER A 39 11.55 -3.96 -6.62
CA SER A 39 10.38 -4.40 -7.38
C SER A 39 9.98 -5.86 -7.13
N GLU A 40 10.91 -6.70 -6.69
CA GLU A 40 10.65 -8.11 -6.35
C GLU A 40 10.18 -8.28 -4.90
N HIS A 41 10.59 -7.38 -3.99
CA HIS A 41 10.36 -7.53 -2.54
C HIS A 41 9.34 -6.55 -1.97
N VAL A 42 8.96 -5.51 -2.74
CA VAL A 42 8.07 -4.44 -2.26
C VAL A 42 6.81 -4.37 -3.10
N GLY A 43 5.65 -4.59 -2.48
CA GLY A 43 4.36 -4.32 -3.11
C GLY A 43 3.97 -2.85 -2.92
N TYR A 44 3.40 -2.21 -3.96
CA TYR A 44 2.99 -0.81 -3.89
C TYR A 44 1.52 -0.61 -4.26
N VAL A 45 0.80 0.07 -3.40
CA VAL A 45 -0.58 0.53 -3.61
C VAL A 45 -0.57 2.05 -3.65
N PRO A 46 -0.57 2.69 -4.81
CA PRO A 46 -0.63 4.15 -4.92
C PRO A 46 -2.00 4.69 -4.50
N GLN A 47 -2.06 5.99 -4.27
CA GLN A 47 -3.30 6.71 -3.93
C GLN A 47 -4.35 6.50 -5.02
N GLU A 48 -3.99 6.72 -6.28
CA GLU A 48 -4.81 6.37 -7.45
C GLU A 48 -4.62 4.88 -7.79
N ASN A 49 -5.70 4.20 -8.11
CA ASN A 49 -5.64 2.77 -8.44
C ASN A 49 -5.14 2.58 -9.88
N PRO A 50 -3.93 2.04 -10.12
CA PRO A 50 -3.36 1.86 -11.46
C PRO A 50 -3.94 0.61 -12.13
N LEU A 51 -5.25 0.62 -12.35
CA LEU A 51 -5.99 -0.50 -12.91
C LEU A 51 -6.38 -0.22 -14.36
N PHE A 52 -6.33 -1.23 -15.19
CA PHE A 52 -6.83 -1.17 -16.55
C PHE A 52 -8.36 -1.27 -16.53
N GLU A 53 -9.05 -0.13 -16.58
CA GLU A 53 -10.49 -0.02 -16.35
C GLU A 53 -11.34 -0.73 -17.40
N ASP A 54 -10.89 -0.81 -18.65
CA ASP A 54 -11.58 -1.51 -19.74
C ASP A 54 -11.41 -3.03 -19.70
N LEU A 55 -10.46 -3.52 -18.92
CA LEU A 55 -10.23 -4.94 -18.71
C LEU A 55 -11.06 -5.47 -17.52
N THR A 56 -11.19 -6.80 -17.45
CA THR A 56 -11.84 -7.46 -16.31
C THR A 56 -10.91 -7.53 -15.09
N VAL A 57 -11.48 -7.86 -13.93
CA VAL A 57 -10.71 -8.17 -12.70
C VAL A 57 -9.71 -9.30 -13.00
N LYS A 58 -10.15 -10.33 -13.72
CA LYS A 58 -9.30 -11.44 -14.17
C LYS A 58 -8.08 -10.95 -14.92
N ASP A 59 -8.30 -10.16 -15.97
CA ASP A 59 -7.22 -9.69 -16.85
C ASP A 59 -6.20 -8.82 -16.07
N ASN A 60 -6.69 -7.94 -15.19
CA ASN A 60 -5.81 -7.16 -14.31
C ASN A 60 -4.98 -8.07 -13.40
N LEU A 61 -5.58 -9.08 -12.75
CA LEU A 61 -4.85 -10.00 -11.89
C LEU A 61 -3.84 -10.86 -12.67
N GLU A 62 -4.23 -11.36 -13.84
CA GLU A 62 -3.32 -12.16 -14.68
C GLU A 62 -2.06 -11.37 -15.10
N LEU A 63 -2.16 -10.06 -15.30
CA LEU A 63 -0.99 -9.20 -15.56
C LEU A 63 -0.01 -9.18 -14.38
N TRP A 64 -0.51 -9.08 -13.16
CA TRP A 64 0.33 -9.00 -11.96
C TRP A 64 0.85 -10.36 -11.49
N TYR A 65 0.08 -11.42 -11.67
CA TYR A 65 0.53 -12.78 -11.40
C TYR A 65 1.40 -13.36 -12.53
N ALA A 66 1.47 -12.65 -13.66
CA ALA A 66 2.26 -12.86 -14.88
C ALA A 66 2.49 -14.34 -15.26
N ASN A 67 3.33 -15.07 -14.54
CA ASN A 67 3.72 -16.43 -14.87
C ASN A 67 3.35 -17.44 -13.79
N ASP A 68 2.73 -16.99 -12.67
CA ASP A 68 2.36 -17.89 -11.57
C ASP A 68 0.85 -18.15 -11.50
N LYS A 69 0.37 -18.91 -12.48
CA LYS A 69 -1.05 -19.32 -12.54
C LYS A 69 -1.46 -20.20 -11.35
N ALA A 70 -0.53 -21.01 -10.84
CA ALA A 70 -0.81 -21.88 -9.70
C ALA A 70 -1.08 -21.05 -8.44
N ARG A 71 -0.29 -20.02 -8.23
CA ARG A 71 -0.47 -19.07 -7.13
C ARG A 71 -1.76 -18.26 -7.29
N LEU A 72 -2.04 -17.74 -8.49
CA LEU A 72 -3.30 -17.03 -8.76
C LEU A 72 -4.51 -17.89 -8.39
N GLN A 73 -4.51 -19.17 -8.78
CA GLN A 73 -5.58 -20.10 -8.46
C GLN A 73 -5.69 -20.33 -6.94
N LYS A 74 -4.58 -20.57 -6.27
CA LYS A 74 -4.53 -20.73 -4.80
C LYS A 74 -5.09 -19.50 -4.08
N ASP A 75 -4.68 -18.30 -4.49
CA ASP A 75 -5.12 -17.05 -3.86
C ASP A 75 -6.61 -16.77 -4.11
N LEU A 76 -7.17 -17.25 -5.22
CA LEU A 76 -8.60 -17.20 -5.49
C LEU A 76 -9.41 -18.17 -4.61
N GLU A 77 -8.81 -19.25 -4.13
CA GLU A 77 -9.45 -20.27 -3.30
C GLU A 77 -9.30 -20.02 -1.79
N ASP A 78 -8.14 -19.56 -1.33
CA ASP A 78 -7.82 -19.40 0.10
C ASP A 78 -6.79 -18.29 0.41
N GLY A 79 -6.60 -17.33 -0.50
CA GLY A 79 -5.65 -16.23 -0.30
C GLY A 79 -6.32 -14.87 -0.16
N TRP A 80 -5.53 -13.82 -0.41
CA TRP A 80 -6.01 -12.44 -0.36
C TRP A 80 -7.10 -12.15 -1.39
N LEU A 81 -7.06 -12.80 -2.57
CA LEU A 81 -8.11 -12.67 -3.58
C LEU A 81 -9.44 -13.22 -3.08
N PHE A 82 -9.40 -14.34 -2.36
CA PHE A 82 -10.59 -14.90 -1.72
C PHE A 82 -11.11 -13.99 -0.61
N TYR A 83 -10.22 -13.54 0.29
CA TYR A 83 -10.55 -12.65 1.40
C TYR A 83 -11.25 -11.38 0.95
N PHE A 84 -10.73 -10.70 -0.08
CA PHE A 84 -11.32 -9.50 -0.67
C PHE A 84 -12.48 -9.77 -1.64
N GLY A 85 -12.89 -11.01 -1.82
CA GLY A 85 -14.02 -11.38 -2.65
C GLY A 85 -13.80 -11.24 -4.15
N MET A 86 -12.54 -11.21 -4.62
CA MET A 86 -12.21 -11.06 -6.05
C MET A 86 -12.74 -12.21 -6.89
N HIS A 87 -12.82 -13.43 -6.33
CA HIS A 87 -13.41 -14.61 -6.98
C HIS A 87 -14.88 -14.38 -7.40
N LYS A 88 -15.65 -13.58 -6.63
CA LYS A 88 -17.08 -13.29 -6.92
C LYS A 88 -17.26 -12.32 -8.09
N ILE A 89 -16.26 -11.50 -8.37
CA ILE A 89 -16.33 -10.45 -9.39
C ILE A 89 -15.28 -10.65 -10.51
N TYR A 90 -14.67 -11.82 -10.56
CA TYR A 90 -13.52 -12.16 -11.40
C TYR A 90 -13.70 -11.79 -12.89
N LYS A 91 -14.91 -11.97 -13.43
CA LYS A 91 -15.25 -11.67 -14.83
C LYS A 91 -15.81 -10.24 -15.04
N LYS A 92 -15.90 -9.44 -13.98
CA LYS A 92 -16.51 -8.10 -14.04
C LYS A 92 -15.50 -7.09 -14.60
N PRO A 93 -15.89 -6.21 -15.56
CA PRO A 93 -15.04 -5.11 -15.99
C PRO A 93 -14.73 -4.14 -14.85
N VAL A 94 -13.47 -3.69 -14.74
CA VAL A 94 -13.01 -2.84 -13.63
C VAL A 94 -13.74 -1.51 -13.58
N LYS A 95 -14.10 -0.91 -14.71
CA LYS A 95 -14.91 0.31 -14.78
C LYS A 95 -16.29 0.22 -14.10
N LYS A 96 -16.81 -0.99 -13.89
CA LYS A 96 -18.08 -1.24 -13.19
C LYS A 96 -17.92 -1.49 -11.69
N LEU A 97 -16.70 -1.39 -11.15
CA LEU A 97 -16.41 -1.55 -9.73
C LEU A 97 -16.62 -0.23 -8.98
N SER A 98 -17.05 -0.32 -7.72
CA SER A 98 -17.02 0.82 -6.79
C SER A 98 -15.57 1.19 -6.45
N GLY A 99 -15.36 2.40 -5.91
CA GLY A 99 -14.02 2.84 -5.46
C GLY A 99 -13.37 1.87 -4.47
N GLY A 100 -14.13 1.40 -3.47
CA GLY A 100 -13.65 0.40 -2.52
C GLY A 100 -13.28 -0.94 -3.17
N MET A 101 -14.05 -1.39 -4.18
CA MET A 101 -13.71 -2.61 -4.92
C MET A 101 -12.45 -2.42 -5.77
N LYS A 102 -12.26 -1.24 -6.38
CA LYS A 102 -11.03 -0.90 -7.11
C LYS A 102 -9.83 -0.88 -6.17
N LYS A 103 -9.95 -0.29 -4.98
CA LYS A 103 -8.89 -0.28 -3.97
C LYS A 103 -8.52 -1.71 -3.53
N ARG A 104 -9.50 -2.56 -3.25
CA ARG A 104 -9.25 -3.99 -2.93
C ARG A 104 -8.51 -4.71 -4.05
N LEU A 105 -8.91 -4.50 -5.31
CA LEU A 105 -8.22 -5.08 -6.46
C LEU A 105 -6.78 -4.55 -6.58
N SER A 106 -6.56 -3.24 -6.39
CA SER A 106 -5.22 -2.65 -6.39
C SER A 106 -4.32 -3.25 -5.31
N ILE A 107 -4.86 -3.48 -4.10
CA ILE A 107 -4.15 -4.17 -3.01
C ILE A 107 -3.82 -5.62 -3.42
N CYS A 108 -4.77 -6.34 -3.99
CA CYS A 108 -4.55 -7.70 -4.48
C CYS A 108 -3.44 -7.77 -5.53
N CYS A 109 -3.40 -6.81 -6.45
CA CYS A 109 -2.32 -6.69 -7.44
C CYS A 109 -0.95 -6.48 -6.77
N ALA A 110 -0.87 -5.60 -5.76
CA ALA A 110 0.37 -5.34 -5.03
C ALA A 110 0.86 -6.55 -4.22
N LEU A 111 -0.04 -7.45 -3.84
CA LEU A 111 0.28 -8.68 -3.09
C LEU A 111 0.63 -9.88 -3.99
N ALA A 112 0.47 -9.78 -5.30
CA ALA A 112 0.67 -10.88 -6.25
C ALA A 112 2.08 -11.49 -6.17
N GLY A 113 3.13 -10.68 -5.95
CA GLY A 113 4.51 -11.14 -5.80
C GLY A 113 4.89 -11.68 -4.43
N ASP A 114 3.97 -11.76 -3.45
CA ASP A 114 4.24 -12.06 -2.04
C ASP A 114 5.30 -11.16 -1.38
N PRO A 115 5.18 -9.87 -1.52
CA PRO A 115 6.22 -8.95 -1.10
C PRO A 115 6.52 -9.09 0.40
N ASP A 116 7.76 -8.76 0.79
CA ASP A 116 8.17 -8.68 2.20
C ASP A 116 7.73 -7.37 2.85
N VAL A 117 7.60 -6.32 2.04
CA VAL A 117 7.12 -4.99 2.46
C VAL A 117 5.95 -4.56 1.59
N LEU A 118 4.86 -4.13 2.20
CA LEU A 118 3.72 -3.52 1.51
C LEU A 118 3.73 -2.01 1.77
N VAL A 119 3.82 -1.22 0.72
CA VAL A 119 3.77 0.25 0.77
C VAL A 119 2.43 0.72 0.25
N MET A 120 1.71 1.53 1.02
CA MET A 120 0.39 2.04 0.63
C MET A 120 0.31 3.57 0.81
N ASP A 121 -0.09 4.25 -0.24
CA ASP A 121 -0.27 5.70 -0.24
C ASP A 121 -1.75 6.02 0.01
N GLU A 122 -2.06 6.56 1.19
CA GLU A 122 -3.41 6.91 1.66
C GLU A 122 -4.44 5.79 1.43
N PRO A 123 -4.24 4.58 1.98
CA PRO A 123 -5.05 3.42 1.64
C PRO A 123 -6.52 3.54 2.02
N GLY A 124 -6.85 4.27 3.09
CA GLY A 124 -8.21 4.47 3.59
C GLY A 124 -8.93 5.68 3.01
N ALA A 125 -8.26 6.51 2.20
CA ALA A 125 -8.87 7.73 1.68
C ALA A 125 -10.13 7.45 0.86
N ALA A 126 -11.21 8.20 1.12
CA ALA A 126 -12.51 8.08 0.45
C ALA A 126 -13.17 6.69 0.53
N LEU A 127 -12.78 5.86 1.48
CA LEU A 127 -13.41 4.56 1.73
C LEU A 127 -14.43 4.62 2.88
N ASP A 128 -15.43 3.74 2.82
CA ASP A 128 -16.34 3.53 3.93
C ASP A 128 -15.66 2.80 5.11
N LEU A 129 -16.31 2.81 6.26
CA LEU A 129 -15.78 2.21 7.48
C LEU A 129 -15.49 0.70 7.34
N MET A 130 -16.29 -0.02 6.57
CA MET A 130 -16.07 -1.47 6.37
C MET A 130 -14.80 -1.72 5.56
N ALA A 131 -14.61 -0.99 4.47
CA ALA A 131 -13.40 -1.11 3.64
C ALA A 131 -12.14 -0.69 4.41
N LYS A 132 -12.20 0.38 5.23
CA LYS A 132 -11.10 0.77 6.13
C LYS A 132 -10.74 -0.36 7.11
N ASN A 133 -11.73 -0.96 7.75
CA ASN A 133 -11.50 -2.07 8.68
C ASN A 133 -10.88 -3.31 8.00
N GLU A 134 -11.24 -3.58 6.74
CA GLU A 134 -10.61 -4.68 5.98
C GLU A 134 -9.13 -4.40 5.72
N ILE A 135 -8.76 -3.14 5.42
CA ILE A 135 -7.37 -2.73 5.24
C ILE A 135 -6.59 -2.89 6.56
N LEU A 136 -7.14 -2.45 7.68
CA LEU A 136 -6.50 -2.62 9.00
C LEU A 136 -6.30 -4.11 9.36
N ARG A 137 -7.26 -4.97 9.01
CA ARG A 137 -7.11 -6.43 9.18
C ARG A 137 -5.99 -6.98 8.31
N LEU A 138 -5.93 -6.57 7.02
CA LEU A 138 -4.83 -6.95 6.13
C LEU A 138 -3.48 -6.56 6.75
N ILE A 139 -3.32 -5.30 7.19
CA ILE A 139 -2.08 -4.82 7.80
C ILE A 139 -1.69 -5.73 8.97
N LYS A 140 -2.64 -6.00 9.88
CA LYS A 140 -2.42 -6.86 11.05
C LYS A 140 -2.00 -8.28 10.68
N ASP A 141 -2.67 -8.89 9.69
CA ASP A 141 -2.38 -10.25 9.30
C ASP A 141 -1.06 -10.34 8.52
N PHE A 142 -0.73 -9.29 7.76
CA PHE A 142 0.53 -9.19 7.03
C PHE A 142 1.72 -9.05 7.99
N THR A 143 1.62 -8.18 8.98
CA THR A 143 2.68 -7.97 9.99
C THR A 143 2.84 -9.18 10.93
N ARG A 144 1.76 -9.89 11.25
CA ARG A 144 1.84 -11.16 12.02
C ARG A 144 2.62 -12.26 11.31
N LYS A 145 2.74 -12.19 9.99
CA LYS A 145 3.57 -13.09 9.20
C LYS A 145 5.06 -12.68 9.17
N GLY A 146 5.45 -11.69 9.96
CA GLY A 146 6.82 -11.15 10.01
C GLY A 146 7.16 -10.19 8.88
N LYS A 147 6.16 -9.75 8.11
CA LYS A 147 6.31 -8.79 7.02
C LYS A 147 6.09 -7.35 7.51
N SER A 148 6.50 -6.36 6.72
CA SER A 148 6.42 -4.94 7.10
C SER A 148 5.41 -4.17 6.25
N VAL A 149 4.79 -3.15 6.84
CA VAL A 149 3.88 -2.25 6.11
C VAL A 149 4.31 -0.81 6.33
N ILE A 150 4.36 -0.04 5.25
CA ILE A 150 4.58 1.41 5.27
C ILE A 150 3.34 2.07 4.69
N ILE A 151 2.74 3.00 5.42
CA ILE A 151 1.58 3.75 4.95
C ILE A 151 1.81 5.26 5.06
N THR A 152 1.25 6.02 4.12
CA THR A 152 0.95 7.43 4.36
C THR A 152 -0.50 7.56 4.75
N SER A 153 -0.81 8.37 5.73
CA SER A 153 -2.18 8.59 6.18
C SER A 153 -2.37 9.92 6.87
N HIS A 154 -3.60 10.40 6.85
CA HIS A 154 -4.13 11.48 7.68
C HIS A 154 -5.21 10.99 8.65
N GLU A 155 -5.52 9.69 8.62
CA GLU A 155 -6.57 9.07 9.43
C GLU A 155 -6.00 8.58 10.76
N MET A 156 -6.49 9.12 11.89
CA MET A 156 -6.00 8.72 13.22
C MET A 156 -6.14 7.22 13.48
N SER A 157 -7.18 6.57 12.96
CA SER A 157 -7.38 5.13 13.08
C SER A 157 -6.27 4.30 12.43
N GLU A 158 -5.63 4.81 11.37
CA GLU A 158 -4.48 4.18 10.72
C GLU A 158 -3.18 4.53 11.46
N ILE A 159 -3.03 5.79 11.88
CA ILE A 159 -1.84 6.30 12.57
C ILE A 159 -1.63 5.61 13.91
N THR A 160 -2.66 5.51 14.74
CA THR A 160 -2.60 4.84 16.04
C THR A 160 -2.36 3.33 15.93
N PHE A 161 -2.58 2.77 14.75
CA PHE A 161 -2.33 1.34 14.49
C PHE A 161 -0.85 1.04 14.16
N CYS A 162 -0.05 2.07 13.85
CA CYS A 162 1.35 1.92 13.47
C CYS A 162 2.26 1.75 14.70
N ASP A 163 3.36 1.01 14.54
CA ASP A 163 4.39 0.84 15.59
C ASP A 163 5.33 2.06 15.66
N SER A 164 5.51 2.78 14.54
CA SER A 164 6.38 3.95 14.43
C SER A 164 5.72 5.01 13.56
N LEU A 165 5.91 6.27 13.92
CA LEU A 165 5.34 7.41 13.22
C LEU A 165 6.44 8.36 12.76
N TYR A 166 6.43 8.70 11.48
CA TYR A 166 7.35 9.66 10.86
C TYR A 166 6.57 10.80 10.21
N GLY A 167 7.02 12.02 10.46
CA GLY A 167 6.53 13.21 9.79
C GLY A 167 7.48 13.67 8.70
N ILE A 168 6.95 14.27 7.62
CA ILE A 168 7.73 14.92 6.57
C ILE A 168 7.36 16.40 6.57
N ARG A 169 8.36 17.25 6.79
CA ARG A 169 8.25 18.70 6.72
C ARG A 169 9.56 19.29 6.20
N ASP A 170 9.46 20.29 5.29
CA ASP A 170 10.59 20.98 4.67
C ASP A 170 11.64 20.05 4.05
N GLY A 171 11.17 18.96 3.43
CA GLY A 171 12.02 17.94 2.79
C GLY A 171 12.76 17.00 3.75
N CYS A 172 12.52 17.13 5.06
CA CYS A 172 13.14 16.29 6.09
C CYS A 172 12.13 15.35 6.74
N THR A 173 12.60 14.17 7.15
CA THR A 173 11.82 13.24 7.96
C THR A 173 12.16 13.43 9.45
N VAL A 174 11.12 13.44 10.28
CA VAL A 174 11.23 13.56 11.74
C VAL A 174 10.45 12.42 12.37
N THR A 175 11.03 11.77 13.39
CA THR A 175 10.29 10.80 14.19
C THR A 175 9.32 11.54 15.11
N LEU A 176 8.07 11.14 15.08
CA LEU A 176 7.02 11.70 15.95
C LEU A 176 6.67 10.69 17.04
N ASP A 177 6.14 11.21 18.14
CA ASP A 177 5.57 10.37 19.17
C ASP A 177 4.31 9.68 18.62
N LYS A 178 4.24 8.36 18.72
CA LYS A 178 3.07 7.60 18.28
C LYS A 178 1.82 7.85 19.12
N GLU A 179 1.98 8.36 20.36
CA GLU A 179 0.90 8.74 21.25
C GLU A 179 0.35 10.15 20.95
N ILE A 180 0.89 10.83 19.94
CA ILE A 180 0.43 12.15 19.49
C ILE A 180 -1.07 12.11 19.18
N ASN A 181 -1.84 13.02 19.77
CA ASN A 181 -3.25 13.10 19.48
C ASN A 181 -3.54 13.86 18.17
N GLY A 182 -4.78 13.79 17.69
CA GLY A 182 -5.14 14.37 16.39
C GLY A 182 -5.00 15.89 16.33
N PHE A 183 -5.18 16.59 17.44
CA PHE A 183 -4.99 18.04 17.50
C PHE A 183 -3.51 18.41 17.38
N GLU A 184 -2.65 17.83 18.20
CA GLU A 184 -1.19 18.02 18.16
C GLU A 184 -0.60 17.65 16.80
N LEU A 185 -1.06 16.54 16.21
CA LEU A 185 -0.65 16.16 14.88
C LEU A 185 -1.05 17.20 13.83
N THR A 186 -2.26 17.75 13.94
CA THR A 186 -2.73 18.78 13.00
C THR A 186 -1.88 20.05 13.13
N GLU A 187 -1.60 20.49 14.35
CA GLU A 187 -0.70 21.63 14.60
C GLU A 187 0.70 21.36 14.02
N TRP A 188 1.24 20.16 14.24
CA TRP A 188 2.54 19.78 13.70
C TRP A 188 2.56 19.81 12.16
N ILE A 189 1.48 19.38 11.50
CA ILE A 189 1.38 19.37 10.03
C ILE A 189 1.27 20.79 9.46
N GLN A 190 0.59 21.71 10.17
CA GLN A 190 0.31 23.07 9.72
C GLN A 190 1.47 24.05 9.98
N GLY A 191 2.24 23.83 11.03
CA GLY A 191 3.20 24.77 11.54
C GLY A 191 4.59 24.65 11.37
#